data_35679704415d5b9be6a2d33fc4e75927
#
_entry.id   35679704415d5b9be6a2d33fc4e75927
#
_cell.length_a   1.000
_cell.length_b   1.000
_cell.length_c   1.000
_cell.angle_alpha   90.00
_cell.angle_beta   90.00
_cell.angle_gamma   90.00
#
_symmetry.space_group_name_H-M   'P 1'
#
loop_
_entity.id
_entity.type
_entity.pdbx_description
1 polymer ?
#
loop_
_entity_poly.entity_id
_entity_poly.type
_entity_poly.pdbx_seq_one_letter_code
_entity_poly.pdbx_strand_id
1 'polypeptide(L)'
;MSLIVQKFGGTSVGSIERIEQVADKVAGFRADGHDVVVVVSAMSGETNRLIELAHQVQDRPVPRELDVLVSTGEQVTSALLSMALNKRGVKAKSYNGSQVRILTDDAHTKARIREIDDARLHADLGQGYVIVVAGFQGVDEHGNITTLGRGGSDTTAVVSEPPRPSVVRLPCSSTP
;
A
#
# COMPACT_ATOMS: atom_id res chain seq x y z
N MET A 1 -6.08 -18.90 -13.54
CA MET A 1 -6.02 -18.12 -12.29
C MET A 1 -4.59 -17.60 -12.15
N SER A 2 -4.39 -16.30 -12.13
CA SER A 2 -3.07 -15.65 -12.01
C SER A 2 -3.09 -14.71 -10.82
N LEU A 3 -1.95 -14.47 -10.18
CA LEU A 3 -1.81 -13.39 -9.22
C LEU A 3 -1.56 -12.08 -9.98
N ILE A 4 -2.36 -11.06 -9.71
CA ILE A 4 -2.20 -9.72 -10.27
C ILE A 4 -1.79 -8.78 -9.14
N VAL A 5 -0.65 -8.11 -9.31
CA VAL A 5 -0.22 -7.04 -8.40
C VAL A 5 -0.44 -5.71 -9.10
N GLN A 6 -1.19 -4.81 -8.47
CA GLN A 6 -1.51 -3.49 -8.99
C GLN A 6 -1.03 -2.41 -8.03
N LYS A 7 -0.42 -1.35 -8.57
CA LYS A 7 -0.03 -0.18 -7.79
C LYS A 7 -0.83 1.05 -8.23
N PHE A 8 -1.42 1.75 -7.27
CA PHE A 8 -2.12 3.00 -7.51
C PHE A 8 -1.43 4.16 -6.77
N GLY A 9 -0.94 5.13 -7.53
CA GLY A 9 -0.32 6.35 -6.99
C GLY A 9 -1.36 7.35 -6.45
N GLY A 10 -0.89 8.35 -5.73
CA GLY A 10 -1.75 9.32 -5.04
C GLY A 10 -2.77 10.02 -5.95
N THR A 11 -2.43 10.29 -7.21
CA THR A 11 -3.37 10.87 -8.17
C THR A 11 -4.51 9.93 -8.55
N SER A 12 -4.24 8.62 -8.59
CA SER A 12 -5.26 7.60 -8.89
C SER A 12 -6.24 7.35 -7.75
N VAL A 13 -5.87 7.72 -6.52
CA VAL A 13 -6.66 7.56 -5.29
C VAL A 13 -6.90 8.91 -4.59
N GLY A 14 -6.79 10.01 -5.32
CA GLY A 14 -6.80 11.37 -4.76
C GLY A 14 -8.17 11.91 -4.32
N SER A 15 -9.25 11.19 -4.58
CA SER A 15 -10.61 11.51 -4.10
C SER A 15 -11.41 10.22 -3.89
N ILE A 16 -12.57 10.33 -3.23
CA ILE A 16 -13.47 9.19 -3.02
C ILE A 16 -13.94 8.62 -4.36
N GLU A 17 -14.29 9.48 -5.33
CA GLU A 17 -14.73 9.05 -6.67
C GLU A 17 -13.62 8.25 -7.38
N ARG A 18 -12.36 8.66 -7.24
CA ARG A 18 -11.22 7.92 -7.81
C ARG A 18 -10.99 6.59 -7.10
N ILE A 19 -11.15 6.54 -5.77
CA ILE A 19 -11.08 5.28 -5.01
C ILE A 19 -12.19 4.32 -5.47
N GLU A 20 -13.41 4.81 -5.69
CA GLU A 20 -14.53 4.02 -6.23
C GLU A 20 -14.20 3.47 -7.63
N GLN A 21 -13.62 4.28 -8.53
CA GLN A 21 -13.18 3.83 -9.86
C GLN A 21 -12.08 2.76 -9.79
N VAL A 22 -11.13 2.91 -8.85
CA VAL A 22 -10.11 1.88 -8.60
C VAL A 22 -10.77 0.60 -8.09
N ALA A 23 -11.75 0.71 -7.20
CA ALA A 23 -12.47 -0.45 -6.69
C ALA A 23 -13.23 -1.19 -7.80
N ASP A 24 -13.88 -0.47 -8.76
CA ASP A 24 -14.53 -1.08 -9.93
C ASP A 24 -13.53 -1.87 -10.77
N LYS A 25 -12.37 -1.28 -11.04
CA LYS A 25 -11.30 -1.93 -11.81
C LYS A 25 -10.78 -3.20 -11.12
N VAL A 26 -10.50 -3.13 -9.83
CA VAL A 26 -10.02 -4.27 -9.03
C VAL A 26 -11.09 -5.37 -8.95
N ALA A 27 -12.37 -5.00 -8.77
CA ALA A 27 -13.48 -5.94 -8.74
C ALA A 27 -13.62 -6.71 -10.08
N GLY A 28 -13.36 -6.05 -11.22
CA GLY A 28 -13.33 -6.70 -12.53
C GLY A 28 -12.29 -7.82 -12.60
N PHE A 29 -11.05 -7.57 -12.20
CA PHE A 29 -10.02 -8.62 -12.18
C PHE A 29 -10.37 -9.78 -11.24
N ARG A 30 -11.01 -9.48 -10.11
CA ARG A 30 -11.45 -10.54 -9.19
C ARG A 30 -12.59 -11.36 -9.78
N ALA A 31 -13.52 -10.72 -10.51
CA ALA A 31 -14.61 -11.41 -11.22
C ALA A 31 -14.09 -12.31 -12.34
N ASP A 32 -12.99 -11.94 -13.00
CA ASP A 32 -12.29 -12.75 -14.00
C ASP A 32 -11.53 -13.95 -13.39
N GLY A 33 -11.61 -14.14 -12.07
CA GLY A 33 -11.03 -15.29 -11.36
C GLY A 33 -9.56 -15.11 -10.98
N HIS A 34 -9.02 -13.89 -11.00
CA HIS A 34 -7.65 -13.62 -10.59
C HIS A 34 -7.53 -13.37 -9.08
N ASP A 35 -6.41 -13.75 -8.48
CA ASP A 35 -6.02 -13.26 -7.17
C ASP A 35 -5.41 -11.86 -7.33
N VAL A 36 -5.76 -10.93 -6.43
CA VAL A 36 -5.36 -9.53 -6.58
C VAL A 36 -4.74 -9.00 -5.30
N VAL A 37 -3.55 -8.43 -5.46
CA VAL A 37 -2.88 -7.60 -4.45
C VAL A 37 -2.81 -6.17 -4.98
N VAL A 38 -3.24 -5.22 -4.18
CA VAL A 38 -3.23 -3.79 -4.52
C VAL A 38 -2.31 -3.05 -3.56
N VAL A 39 -1.35 -2.31 -4.08
CA VAL A 39 -0.50 -1.41 -3.30
C VAL A 39 -0.94 0.03 -3.56
N VAL A 40 -1.28 0.76 -2.51
CA VAL A 40 -1.74 2.14 -2.63
C VAL A 40 -0.77 3.13 -2.00
N SER A 41 -0.71 4.33 -2.57
CA SER A 41 -0.08 5.50 -1.96
C SER A 41 -1.12 6.31 -1.17
N ALA A 42 -0.66 7.25 -0.37
CA ALA A 42 -1.53 8.26 0.23
C ALA A 42 -2.30 9.05 -0.84
N MET A 43 -3.44 9.59 -0.50
CA MET A 43 -4.20 10.49 -1.37
C MET A 43 -3.32 11.68 -1.80
N SER A 44 -3.59 12.24 -2.98
CA SER A 44 -2.80 13.35 -3.52
C SER A 44 -2.71 14.53 -2.53
N GLY A 45 -1.50 14.97 -2.25
CA GLY A 45 -1.22 16.07 -1.31
C GLY A 45 -1.17 15.68 0.17
N GLU A 46 -1.68 14.51 0.56
CA GLU A 46 -1.80 14.11 1.97
C GLU A 46 -0.43 13.97 2.66
N THR A 47 0.54 13.34 2.02
CA THR A 47 1.90 13.22 2.57
C THR A 47 2.52 14.59 2.84
N ASN A 48 2.37 15.54 1.90
CA ASN A 48 2.89 16.90 2.09
C ASN A 48 2.18 17.61 3.24
N ARG A 49 0.85 17.50 3.33
CA ARG A 49 0.06 18.06 4.44
C ARG A 49 0.54 17.52 5.80
N LEU A 50 0.80 16.23 5.90
CA LEU A 50 1.30 15.61 7.15
C LEU A 50 2.71 16.11 7.50
N ILE A 51 3.60 16.25 6.52
CA ILE A 51 4.95 16.82 6.71
C ILE A 51 4.86 18.27 7.18
N GLU A 52 3.98 19.09 6.58
CA GLU A 52 3.76 20.47 6.98
C GLU A 52 3.26 20.58 8.43
N LEU A 53 2.34 19.70 8.85
CA LEU A 53 1.89 19.63 10.24
C LEU A 53 3.05 19.30 11.20
N ALA A 54 3.94 18.37 10.82
CA ALA A 54 5.11 18.04 11.64
C ALA A 54 6.02 19.28 11.84
N HIS A 55 6.26 20.04 10.75
CA HIS A 55 7.09 21.25 10.81
C HIS A 55 6.44 22.41 11.59
N GLN A 56 5.11 22.47 11.66
CA GLN A 56 4.41 23.43 12.50
C GLN A 56 4.61 23.15 13.99
N VAL A 57 4.84 21.88 14.36
CA VAL A 57 5.08 21.46 15.75
C VAL A 57 6.57 21.53 16.09
N GLN A 58 7.44 21.20 15.17
CA GLN A 58 8.88 21.10 15.40
C GLN A 58 9.66 21.47 14.13
N ASP A 59 10.57 22.43 14.20
CA ASP A 59 11.38 22.89 13.05
C ASP A 59 12.14 21.72 12.38
N ARG A 60 12.65 20.81 13.19
CA ARG A 60 13.32 19.59 12.76
C ARG A 60 12.64 18.37 13.39
N PRO A 61 11.59 17.84 12.78
CA PRO A 61 10.88 16.68 13.29
C PRO A 61 11.80 15.47 13.49
N VAL A 62 11.63 14.78 14.61
CA VAL A 62 12.35 13.54 14.86
C VAL A 62 11.96 12.52 13.77
N PRO A 63 12.93 11.95 13.02
CA PRO A 63 12.65 11.12 11.87
C PRO A 63 11.72 9.93 12.18
N ARG A 64 11.89 9.29 13.34
CA ARG A 64 11.03 8.20 13.79
C ARG A 64 9.57 8.63 13.91
N GLU A 65 9.30 9.79 14.51
CA GLU A 65 7.93 10.28 14.69
C GLU A 65 7.33 10.79 13.37
N LEU A 66 8.19 11.31 12.48
CA LEU A 66 7.77 11.69 11.13
C LEU A 66 7.31 10.47 10.34
N ASP A 67 8.02 9.34 10.43
CA ASP A 67 7.62 8.08 9.80
C ASP A 67 6.25 7.60 10.32
N VAL A 68 6.03 7.63 11.63
CA VAL A 68 4.73 7.30 12.22
C VAL A 68 3.64 8.19 11.64
N LEU A 69 3.86 9.51 11.59
CA LEU A 69 2.88 10.47 11.10
C LEU A 69 2.56 10.24 9.62
N VAL A 70 3.56 10.20 8.75
CA VAL A 70 3.34 10.11 7.29
C VAL A 70 2.78 8.74 6.87
N SER A 71 3.07 7.67 7.61
CA SER A 71 2.52 6.33 7.34
C SER A 71 1.00 6.27 7.44
N THR A 72 0.38 7.18 8.17
CA THR A 72 -1.09 7.23 8.33
C THR A 72 -1.80 7.54 7.03
N GLY A 73 -1.19 8.31 6.12
CA GLY A 73 -1.80 8.68 4.85
C GLY A 73 -2.19 7.48 3.99
N GLU A 74 -1.33 6.48 3.90
CA GLU A 74 -1.62 5.26 3.13
C GLU A 74 -2.55 4.32 3.87
N GLN A 75 -2.53 4.33 5.20
CA GLN A 75 -3.48 3.55 5.98
C GLN A 75 -4.91 4.04 5.74
N VAL A 76 -5.13 5.34 5.64
CA VAL A 76 -6.43 5.91 5.26
C VAL A 76 -6.84 5.40 3.88
N THR A 77 -5.98 5.53 2.88
CA THR A 77 -6.29 5.12 1.50
C THR A 77 -6.59 3.63 1.39
N SER A 78 -5.78 2.78 2.03
CA SER A 78 -5.95 1.32 1.99
C SER A 78 -7.26 0.87 2.65
N ALA A 79 -7.63 1.50 3.76
CA ALA A 79 -8.90 1.24 4.44
C ALA A 79 -10.10 1.66 3.58
N LEU A 80 -10.07 2.86 2.99
CA LEU A 80 -11.14 3.36 2.13
C LEU A 80 -11.33 2.48 0.89
N LEU A 81 -10.25 2.06 0.23
CA LEU A 81 -10.34 1.16 -0.92
C LEU A 81 -10.91 -0.21 -0.52
N SER A 82 -10.49 -0.75 0.62
CA SER A 82 -11.04 -2.01 1.13
C SER A 82 -12.54 -1.90 1.44
N MET A 83 -13.00 -0.78 2.00
CA MET A 83 -14.43 -0.49 2.21
C MET A 83 -15.18 -0.41 0.88
N ALA A 84 -14.62 0.26 -0.13
CA ALA A 84 -15.21 0.39 -1.45
C ALA A 84 -15.36 -0.97 -2.17
N LEU A 85 -14.38 -1.87 -2.01
CA LEU A 85 -14.43 -3.23 -2.52
C LEU A 85 -15.48 -4.07 -1.78
N ASN A 86 -15.51 -4.03 -0.45
CA ASN A 86 -16.50 -4.75 0.36
C ASN A 86 -17.93 -4.29 0.06
N LYS A 87 -18.17 -3.00 -0.20
CA LYS A 87 -19.46 -2.46 -0.68
C LYS A 87 -19.92 -3.12 -1.98
N ARG A 88 -18.99 -3.57 -2.82
CA ARG A 88 -19.25 -4.28 -4.10
C ARG A 88 -19.39 -5.79 -3.94
N GLY A 89 -19.39 -6.30 -2.71
CA GLY A 89 -19.43 -7.74 -2.44
C GLY A 89 -18.10 -8.47 -2.66
N VAL A 90 -17.03 -7.73 -2.93
CA VAL A 90 -15.68 -8.27 -3.07
C VAL A 90 -15.02 -8.30 -1.69
N LYS A 91 -14.69 -9.51 -1.20
CA LYS A 91 -13.95 -9.63 0.07
C LYS A 91 -12.60 -8.93 -0.04
N ALA A 92 -12.36 -7.93 0.78
CA ALA A 92 -11.10 -7.19 0.81
C ALA A 92 -10.61 -6.94 2.23
N LYS A 93 -9.29 -6.95 2.40
CA LYS A 93 -8.60 -6.60 3.66
C LYS A 93 -7.48 -5.61 3.39
N SER A 94 -7.39 -4.58 4.23
CA SER A 94 -6.27 -3.64 4.24
C SER A 94 -5.19 -4.10 5.20
N TYR A 95 -3.92 -3.85 4.82
CA TYR A 95 -2.74 -4.13 5.62
C TYR A 95 -1.79 -2.95 5.60
N ASN A 96 -1.21 -2.65 6.74
CA ASN A 96 -0.04 -1.79 6.85
C ASN A 96 1.26 -2.61 6.77
N GLY A 97 2.42 -1.93 6.67
CA GLY A 97 3.71 -2.58 6.53
C GLY A 97 4.07 -3.53 7.67
N SER A 98 3.63 -3.25 8.90
CA SER A 98 3.90 -4.12 10.05
C SER A 98 3.08 -5.42 10.01
N GLN A 99 1.85 -5.35 9.55
CA GLN A 99 0.95 -6.51 9.48
C GLN A 99 1.36 -7.53 8.43
N VAL A 100 2.00 -7.07 7.36
CA VAL A 100 2.59 -7.92 6.31
C VAL A 100 4.10 -8.08 6.46
N ARG A 101 4.65 -7.67 7.62
CA ARG A 101 6.07 -7.77 7.99
C ARG A 101 7.02 -7.35 6.86
N ILE A 102 6.80 -6.14 6.32
CA ILE A 102 7.80 -5.51 5.45
C ILE A 102 8.95 -5.08 6.35
N LEU A 103 9.93 -5.96 6.55
CA LEU A 103 11.09 -5.69 7.39
C LEU A 103 12.05 -4.75 6.66
N THR A 104 12.48 -3.71 7.35
CA THR A 104 13.41 -2.70 6.82
C THR A 104 14.64 -2.56 7.72
N ASP A 105 15.61 -1.78 7.25
CA ASP A 105 16.61 -1.19 8.13
C ASP A 105 15.99 -0.03 8.94
N ASP A 106 16.75 0.52 9.90
CA ASP A 106 16.38 1.61 10.81
C ASP A 106 16.65 3.01 10.25
N ALA A 107 16.92 3.12 8.94
CA ALA A 107 17.17 4.41 8.28
C ALA A 107 15.85 5.19 8.07
N HIS A 108 15.26 5.70 9.17
CA HIS A 108 14.01 6.46 9.13
C HIS A 108 13.94 7.47 7.98
N THR A 109 12.75 7.64 7.39
CA THR A 109 12.43 8.48 6.22
C THR A 109 13.02 8.02 4.87
N LYS A 110 13.91 7.04 4.87
CA LYS A 110 14.57 6.47 3.68
C LYS A 110 14.97 5.00 3.88
N ALA A 111 14.20 4.27 4.64
CA ALA A 111 14.45 2.87 4.97
C ALA A 111 14.46 2.00 3.70
N ARG A 112 15.20 0.90 3.77
CA ARG A 112 15.32 -0.09 2.70
C ARG A 112 14.71 -1.40 3.14
N ILE A 113 13.92 -2.02 2.27
CA ILE A 113 13.34 -3.32 2.52
C ILE A 113 14.47 -4.36 2.59
N ARG A 114 14.47 -5.17 3.66
CA ARG A 114 15.34 -6.32 3.86
C ARG A 114 14.63 -7.62 3.55
N GLU A 115 13.37 -7.74 3.98
CA GLU A 115 12.59 -8.96 3.87
C GLU A 115 11.09 -8.62 3.85
N ILE A 116 10.27 -9.45 3.20
CA ILE A 116 8.82 -9.43 3.29
C ILE A 116 8.33 -10.84 3.64
N ASP A 117 7.57 -10.97 4.71
CA ASP A 117 6.87 -12.21 5.06
C ASP A 117 5.48 -12.19 4.37
N ASP A 118 5.35 -12.97 3.30
CA ASP A 118 4.15 -13.06 2.48
C ASP A 118 3.16 -14.16 2.92
N ALA A 119 3.50 -14.94 3.94
CA ALA A 119 2.69 -16.09 4.38
C ALA A 119 1.24 -15.69 4.71
N ARG A 120 1.06 -14.55 5.38
CA ARG A 120 -0.26 -14.01 5.72
C ARG A 120 -1.04 -13.57 4.47
N LEU A 121 -0.37 -12.96 3.51
CA LEU A 121 -0.98 -12.54 2.24
C LEU A 121 -1.49 -13.75 1.47
N HIS A 122 -0.66 -14.80 1.37
CA HIS A 122 -1.04 -16.05 0.71
C HIS A 122 -2.22 -16.74 1.38
N ALA A 123 -2.28 -16.76 2.71
CA ALA A 123 -3.39 -17.36 3.46
C ALA A 123 -4.72 -16.65 3.15
N ASP A 124 -4.72 -15.33 3.09
CA ASP A 124 -5.93 -14.55 2.81
C ASP A 124 -6.31 -14.57 1.32
N LEU A 125 -5.34 -14.56 0.40
CA LEU A 125 -5.60 -14.77 -1.03
C LEU A 125 -6.26 -16.13 -1.27
N GLY A 126 -5.81 -17.19 -0.59
CA GLY A 126 -6.40 -18.53 -0.65
C GLY A 126 -7.85 -18.59 -0.13
N GLN A 127 -8.27 -17.64 0.72
CA GLN A 127 -9.65 -17.46 1.18
C GLN A 127 -10.48 -16.55 0.27
N GLY A 128 -9.90 -16.08 -0.83
CA GLY A 128 -10.57 -15.26 -1.83
C GLY A 128 -10.61 -13.76 -1.50
N TYR A 129 -9.77 -13.29 -0.58
CA TYR A 129 -9.66 -11.85 -0.31
C TYR A 129 -8.81 -11.16 -1.38
N VAL A 130 -9.21 -9.95 -1.73
CA VAL A 130 -8.33 -8.94 -2.33
C VAL A 130 -7.52 -8.31 -1.20
N ILE A 131 -6.21 -8.24 -1.37
CA ILE A 131 -5.30 -7.68 -0.38
C ILE A 131 -4.96 -6.24 -0.78
N VAL A 132 -5.18 -5.29 0.11
CA VAL A 132 -4.83 -3.88 -0.11
C VAL A 132 -3.73 -3.49 0.87
N VAL A 133 -2.53 -3.23 0.36
CA VAL A 133 -1.36 -2.91 1.16
C VAL A 133 -1.08 -1.40 1.13
N ALA A 134 -0.87 -0.81 2.30
CA ALA A 134 -0.32 0.52 2.42
C ALA A 134 1.15 0.50 1.97
N GLY A 135 1.45 1.17 0.88
CA GLY A 135 2.75 1.08 0.17
C GLY A 135 3.85 1.88 0.77
N PHE A 136 4.77 2.28 0.91
CA PHE A 136 5.72 3.28 1.39
C PHE A 136 6.19 3.03 2.83
N GLN A 137 5.73 2.02 3.53
CA GLN A 137 6.00 1.80 4.94
C GLN A 137 6.41 0.36 5.25
N GLY A 138 7.21 0.20 6.28
CA GLY A 138 7.61 -1.07 6.85
C GLY A 138 7.82 -0.96 8.36
N VAL A 139 8.55 -1.93 8.90
CA VAL A 139 8.98 -1.94 10.30
C VAL A 139 10.44 -2.34 10.37
N ASP A 140 11.17 -1.77 11.33
CA ASP A 140 12.50 -2.22 11.68
C ASP A 140 12.45 -3.47 12.58
N GLU A 141 13.62 -4.01 12.94
CA GLU A 141 13.76 -5.16 13.82
C GLU A 141 13.25 -4.91 15.26
N HIS A 142 13.10 -3.64 15.65
CA HIS A 142 12.59 -3.23 16.97
C HIS A 142 11.08 -2.96 16.94
N GLY A 143 10.41 -3.12 15.78
CA GLY A 143 8.99 -2.86 15.60
C GLY A 143 8.63 -1.38 15.40
N ASN A 144 9.61 -0.50 15.19
CA ASN A 144 9.32 0.88 14.84
C ASN A 144 8.84 0.97 13.40
N ILE A 145 7.85 1.82 13.16
CA ILE A 145 7.40 2.15 11.81
C ILE A 145 8.52 2.90 11.09
N THR A 146 8.78 2.48 9.85
CA THR A 146 9.74 3.12 8.95
C THR A 146 9.05 3.50 7.65
N THR A 147 9.54 4.55 6.99
CA THR A 147 9.08 4.89 5.64
C THR A 147 10.22 4.73 4.64
N LEU A 148 9.83 4.20 3.47
CA LEU A 148 10.74 4.01 2.34
C LEU A 148 10.89 5.34 1.61
N GLY A 149 12.03 5.74 1.19
CA GLY A 149 12.23 6.97 0.43
C GLY A 149 11.27 7.13 -0.77
N ARG A 150 11.40 8.19 -1.54
CA ARG A 150 10.56 8.43 -2.74
C ARG A 150 10.57 7.21 -3.67
N GLY A 151 9.40 6.81 -4.15
CA GLY A 151 9.24 5.59 -4.95
C GLY A 151 9.03 4.31 -4.13
N GLY A 152 8.98 4.39 -2.80
CA GLY A 152 8.85 3.22 -1.92
C GLY A 152 7.62 2.36 -2.19
N SER A 153 6.48 2.95 -2.61
CA SER A 153 5.29 2.17 -2.99
C SER A 153 5.51 1.32 -4.25
N ASP A 154 6.35 1.77 -5.19
CA ASP A 154 6.74 0.97 -6.35
C ASP A 154 7.62 -0.20 -5.91
N THR A 155 8.57 0.04 -5.01
CA THR A 155 9.42 -0.99 -4.43
C THR A 155 8.59 -2.02 -3.67
N THR A 156 7.63 -1.62 -2.85
CA THR A 156 6.72 -2.53 -2.13
C THR A 156 5.94 -3.41 -3.11
N ALA A 157 5.42 -2.86 -4.21
CA ALA A 157 4.70 -3.63 -5.21
C ALA A 157 5.58 -4.68 -5.88
N VAL A 158 6.84 -4.33 -6.21
CA VAL A 158 7.78 -5.27 -6.84
C VAL A 158 8.16 -6.44 -5.92
N VAL A 159 8.39 -6.16 -4.64
CA VAL A 159 8.87 -7.18 -3.68
C VAL A 159 7.71 -8.04 -3.15
N SER A 160 6.46 -7.56 -3.22
CA SER A 160 5.26 -8.36 -2.89
C SER A 160 4.92 -9.42 -3.96
N GLU A 161 5.69 -9.51 -5.03
CA GLU A 161 5.51 -10.53 -6.06
C GLU A 161 6.24 -11.82 -5.66
N PRO A 162 5.53 -12.95 -5.46
CA PRO A 162 6.20 -14.24 -5.30
C PRO A 162 6.89 -14.64 -6.60
N PRO A 163 7.97 -15.42 -6.55
CA PRO A 163 8.63 -15.94 -7.74
C PRO A 163 7.77 -16.99 -8.44
N ARG A 164 6.78 -16.55 -9.24
CA ARG A 164 5.92 -17.41 -10.06
C ARG A 164 5.87 -16.90 -11.50
N PRO A 165 5.80 -17.80 -12.50
CA PRO A 165 5.90 -17.46 -13.93
C PRO A 165 4.66 -16.76 -14.52
N SER A 166 3.68 -16.32 -13.72
CA SER A 166 2.41 -15.76 -14.20
C SER A 166 1.97 -14.46 -13.52
N VAL A 167 2.91 -13.63 -13.08
CA VAL A 167 2.57 -12.31 -12.50
C VAL A 167 2.41 -11.29 -13.62
N VAL A 168 1.24 -10.71 -13.74
CA VAL A 168 0.96 -9.63 -14.71
C VAL A 168 1.03 -8.29 -13.99
N ARG A 169 2.07 -7.52 -14.28
CA ARG A 169 2.16 -6.10 -13.87
C ARG A 169 1.32 -5.26 -14.81
N LEU A 170 0.30 -4.63 -14.31
CA LEU A 170 -0.42 -3.62 -15.07
C LEU A 170 0.01 -2.23 -14.57
N PRO A 171 0.76 -1.47 -15.37
CA PRO A 171 1.00 -0.06 -15.07
C PRO A 171 -0.36 0.64 -15.08
N CYS A 172 -0.67 1.34 -13.98
CA CYS A 172 -1.85 2.18 -13.95
C CYS A 172 -1.55 3.43 -14.78
N SER A 173 -1.91 3.40 -16.08
CA SER A 173 -1.91 4.61 -16.88
C SER A 173 -2.92 5.58 -16.26
N SER A 174 -2.42 6.72 -15.79
CA SER A 174 -3.22 7.93 -15.63
C SER A 174 -3.71 8.32 -17.03
N THR A 175 -4.90 7.86 -17.41
CA THR A 175 -5.58 8.42 -18.57
C THR A 175 -6.31 9.68 -18.11
N PRO A 176 -6.31 10.76 -18.93
CA PRO A 176 -6.69 12.12 -18.55
C PRO A 176 -8.11 12.27 -18.09
#